data_acc846d8c8e281f688382b3f9dfe1dd3
#
_entry.id   acc846d8c8e281f688382b3f9dfe1dd3
#
_cell.length_a   1.000
_cell.length_b   1.000
_cell.length_c   1.000
_cell.angle_alpha   90.00
_cell.angle_beta   90.00
_cell.angle_gamma   90.00
#
_symmetry.space_group_name_H-M   'P 1'
#
loop_
_entity.id
_entity.type
_entity.pdbx_description
1 polymer ?
#
loop_
_entity_poly.entity_id
_entity_poly.type
_entity_poly.pdbx_seq_one_letter_code
_entity_poly.pdbx_strand_id
1 'polypeptide(L)'
;MSLLSFRNVAKAFGSTKALAGASLDVEAGEIVALMGSNGAGKSTLVKILSGVIEADAGDITFRGQPFRPRSPAEAVAAGVVTVHQSTDVVGIPGLTVADSLLLDRYADKAVPLFLTRRSVRAAARAIIDEAGFALPLDRDFGDLSAADRQLVAIARAIGHKAELIILDEPTASLSGAEAARLHRIVKDLAARGIAILYISHRLSDLEALADRVEVLRGGRVAGSFRRPIDFDAAIETMIGRPLAAAHPDARRATGAPVLSLRDIRLLPHSRPFDLDLHAGEVVAVTGVLGAGKSRLLSGLFGHGRFASGKMLLDGRPYAPRDPAEAIAAGVVMAGEDRHRSSLMPAGWPGEAVRSTISLPHLDRWFPSGFLLGGREDAEGARAISRLGIRAASPAASIWSLSGGNQQKAVIARWEAEPSRVLLLDEPFQGVDLGARQDIIATLRASADRATLIATSDPEEAAEVADRVVVLDGHSLVSLAPVGASASQEIAS
;
A
#
# COMPACT_ATOMS: atom_id res chain seq x y z
N MET A 1 -7.84 -29.79 -15.85
CA MET A 1 -6.42 -29.68 -16.27
C MET A 1 -6.00 -28.25 -16.01
N SER A 2 -4.88 -28.02 -15.30
CA SER A 2 -4.43 -26.67 -15.01
C SER A 2 -4.15 -25.90 -16.32
N LEU A 3 -4.59 -24.65 -16.40
CA LEU A 3 -4.29 -23.75 -17.51
C LEU A 3 -2.82 -23.33 -17.45
N LEU A 4 -2.35 -22.95 -16.24
CA LEU A 4 -0.97 -22.62 -15.96
C LEU A 4 -0.44 -23.53 -14.86
N SER A 5 0.78 -24.06 -15.02
CA SER A 5 1.47 -24.85 -14.00
C SER A 5 2.91 -24.42 -13.85
N PHE A 6 3.30 -24.16 -12.60
CA PHE A 6 4.68 -23.98 -12.18
C PHE A 6 5.18 -25.19 -11.43
N ARG A 7 6.39 -25.62 -11.70
CA ARG A 7 7.03 -26.73 -10.97
C ARG A 7 8.48 -26.36 -10.64
N ASN A 8 8.76 -26.17 -9.35
CA ASN A 8 10.10 -25.90 -8.82
C ASN A 8 10.82 -24.71 -9.49
N VAL A 9 10.07 -23.66 -9.84
CA VAL A 9 10.64 -22.51 -10.54
C VAL A 9 11.55 -21.72 -9.60
N ALA A 10 12.80 -21.49 -10.06
CA ALA A 10 13.82 -20.78 -9.33
C ALA A 10 14.35 -19.57 -10.12
N LYS A 11 14.72 -18.51 -9.41
CA LYS A 11 15.37 -17.31 -9.95
C LYS A 11 16.25 -16.67 -8.90
N ALA A 12 17.50 -16.35 -9.27
CA ALA A 12 18.45 -15.65 -8.42
C ALA A 12 18.94 -14.36 -9.10
N PHE A 13 19.24 -13.35 -8.30
CA PHE A 13 19.91 -12.11 -8.69
C PHE A 13 21.15 -11.94 -7.83
N GLY A 14 22.31 -12.26 -8.39
CA GLY A 14 23.55 -12.34 -7.61
C GLY A 14 23.43 -13.37 -6.47
N SER A 15 23.63 -12.96 -5.23
CA SER A 15 23.48 -13.83 -4.05
C SER A 15 22.02 -14.00 -3.56
N THR A 16 21.10 -13.19 -4.08
CA THR A 16 19.70 -13.19 -3.61
C THR A 16 18.86 -14.17 -4.40
N LYS A 17 18.34 -15.22 -3.74
CA LYS A 17 17.37 -16.16 -4.33
C LYS A 17 15.97 -15.55 -4.23
N ALA A 18 15.48 -14.95 -5.32
CA ALA A 18 14.15 -14.36 -5.38
C ALA A 18 13.04 -15.41 -5.48
N LEU A 19 13.27 -16.50 -6.23
CA LEU A 19 12.45 -17.71 -6.21
C LEU A 19 13.36 -18.90 -5.89
N ALA A 20 12.93 -19.75 -4.97
CA ALA A 20 13.71 -20.89 -4.44
C ALA A 20 13.00 -22.23 -4.67
N GLY A 21 12.31 -22.38 -5.81
CA GLY A 21 11.54 -23.56 -6.16
C GLY A 21 10.03 -23.35 -5.91
N ALA A 22 9.47 -22.27 -6.43
CA ALA A 22 8.03 -22.00 -6.37
C ALA A 22 7.25 -23.01 -7.23
N SER A 23 6.13 -23.52 -6.71
CA SER A 23 5.22 -24.43 -7.43
C SER A 23 3.79 -23.99 -7.16
N LEU A 24 3.01 -23.75 -8.20
CA LEU A 24 1.59 -23.45 -8.14
C LEU A 24 0.91 -23.83 -9.46
N ASP A 25 -0.41 -23.99 -9.40
CA ASP A 25 -1.25 -24.23 -10.56
C ASP A 25 -2.36 -23.17 -10.61
N VAL A 26 -2.86 -22.85 -11.80
CA VAL A 26 -4.03 -22.01 -12.01
C VAL A 26 -4.96 -22.71 -12.98
N GLU A 27 -6.23 -22.83 -12.65
CA GLU A 27 -7.24 -23.43 -13.53
C GLU A 27 -7.95 -22.34 -14.36
N ALA A 28 -8.55 -22.72 -15.49
CA ALA A 28 -9.34 -21.80 -16.30
C ALA A 28 -10.54 -21.28 -15.49
N GLY A 29 -10.76 -19.96 -15.51
CA GLY A 29 -11.84 -19.32 -14.74
C GLY A 29 -11.62 -19.24 -13.23
N GLU A 30 -10.46 -19.70 -12.72
CA GLU A 30 -10.12 -19.60 -11.29
C GLU A 30 -9.49 -18.23 -10.99
N ILE A 31 -9.90 -17.63 -9.87
CA ILE A 31 -9.25 -16.46 -9.30
C ILE A 31 -8.29 -16.92 -8.20
N VAL A 32 -7.00 -17.01 -8.54
CA VAL A 32 -5.93 -17.34 -7.59
C VAL A 32 -5.33 -16.04 -7.06
N ALA A 33 -5.45 -15.81 -5.76
CA ALA A 33 -4.78 -14.72 -5.09
C ALA A 33 -3.36 -15.12 -4.69
N LEU A 34 -2.38 -14.26 -4.97
CA LEU A 34 -0.99 -14.46 -4.57
C LEU A 34 -0.64 -13.49 -3.43
N MET A 35 -0.60 -14.00 -2.20
CA MET A 35 -0.15 -13.27 -1.01
C MET A 35 1.34 -13.44 -0.78
N GLY A 36 1.96 -12.49 -0.11
CA GLY A 36 3.35 -12.58 0.33
C GLY A 36 3.91 -11.22 0.73
N SER A 37 4.83 -11.20 1.68
CA SER A 37 5.54 -10.00 2.10
C SER A 37 6.38 -9.40 0.96
N ASN A 38 6.82 -8.15 1.14
CA ASN A 38 7.76 -7.52 0.20
C ASN A 38 9.06 -8.34 0.14
N GLY A 39 9.53 -8.61 -1.07
CA GLY A 39 10.68 -9.49 -1.29
C GLY A 39 10.38 -11.00 -1.28
N ALA A 40 9.12 -11.41 -1.11
CA ALA A 40 8.75 -12.84 -1.16
C ALA A 40 8.92 -13.49 -2.54
N GLY A 41 9.06 -12.70 -3.61
CA GLY A 41 9.25 -13.18 -4.98
C GLY A 41 8.07 -12.95 -5.92
N LYS A 42 6.96 -12.31 -5.47
CA LYS A 42 5.75 -12.06 -6.29
C LYS A 42 6.07 -11.37 -7.62
N SER A 43 6.72 -10.21 -7.56
CA SER A 43 7.09 -9.45 -8.77
C SER A 43 8.07 -10.19 -9.67
N THR A 44 8.92 -11.08 -9.12
CA THR A 44 9.81 -11.95 -9.90
C THR A 44 9.00 -12.98 -10.66
N LEU A 45 8.02 -13.60 -10.02
CA LEU A 45 7.10 -14.54 -10.65
C LEU A 45 6.31 -13.88 -11.78
N VAL A 46 5.77 -12.67 -11.54
CA VAL A 46 5.09 -11.88 -12.59
C VAL A 46 6.01 -11.59 -13.78
N LYS A 47 7.24 -11.14 -13.52
CA LYS A 47 8.22 -10.84 -14.57
C LYS A 47 8.60 -12.07 -15.41
N ILE A 48 8.64 -13.25 -14.80
CA ILE A 48 8.86 -14.50 -15.53
C ILE A 48 7.67 -14.81 -16.44
N LEU A 49 6.45 -14.76 -15.91
CA LEU A 49 5.22 -15.00 -16.66
C LEU A 49 5.02 -14.02 -17.80
N SER A 50 5.38 -12.75 -17.59
CA SER A 50 5.29 -11.71 -18.61
C SER A 50 6.45 -11.69 -19.58
N GLY A 51 7.42 -12.61 -19.48
CA GLY A 51 8.54 -12.68 -20.40
C GLY A 51 9.56 -11.53 -20.28
N VAL A 52 9.55 -10.81 -19.15
CA VAL A 52 10.54 -9.75 -18.87
C VAL A 52 11.87 -10.35 -18.42
N ILE A 53 11.84 -11.48 -17.73
CA ILE A 53 13.03 -12.23 -17.28
C ILE A 53 12.78 -13.74 -17.46
N GLU A 54 13.85 -14.50 -17.65
CA GLU A 54 13.78 -15.96 -17.69
C GLU A 54 13.98 -16.56 -16.29
N ALA A 55 13.34 -17.73 -16.05
CA ALA A 55 13.62 -18.55 -14.88
C ALA A 55 14.99 -19.24 -15.02
N ASP A 56 15.72 -19.42 -13.91
CA ASP A 56 17.01 -20.10 -13.92
C ASP A 56 16.83 -21.63 -13.90
N ALA A 57 15.74 -22.12 -13.29
CA ALA A 57 15.41 -23.54 -13.21
C ALA A 57 13.89 -23.75 -13.02
N GLY A 58 13.46 -24.99 -13.20
CA GLY A 58 12.06 -25.39 -13.09
C GLY A 58 11.33 -25.39 -14.41
N ASP A 59 10.09 -25.87 -14.37
CA ASP A 59 9.24 -26.00 -15.55
C ASP A 59 7.98 -25.15 -15.40
N ILE A 60 7.63 -24.46 -16.49
CA ILE A 60 6.38 -23.70 -16.60
C ILE A 60 5.65 -24.26 -17.82
N THR A 61 4.38 -24.62 -17.63
CA THR A 61 3.52 -25.03 -18.73
C THR A 61 2.27 -24.15 -18.78
N PHE A 62 1.84 -23.80 -19.98
CA PHE A 62 0.58 -23.11 -20.24
C PHE A 62 -0.21 -23.93 -21.26
N ARG A 63 -1.46 -24.25 -20.95
CA ARG A 63 -2.30 -25.21 -21.73
C ARG A 63 -1.60 -26.57 -21.94
N GLY A 64 -0.83 -27.02 -20.95
CA GLY A 64 -0.07 -28.27 -21.03
C GLY A 64 1.15 -28.23 -21.95
N GLN A 65 1.48 -27.08 -22.54
CA GLN A 65 2.67 -26.89 -23.38
C GLN A 65 3.76 -26.15 -22.61
N PRO A 66 5.05 -26.40 -22.86
CA PRO A 66 6.12 -25.62 -22.26
C PRO A 66 5.95 -24.13 -22.53
N PHE A 67 6.07 -23.29 -21.48
CA PHE A 67 5.87 -21.85 -21.55
C PHE A 67 7.11 -21.12 -21.04
N ARG A 68 7.88 -20.53 -21.94
CA ARG A 68 9.10 -19.76 -21.66
C ARG A 68 9.17 -18.53 -22.54
N PRO A 69 8.31 -17.54 -22.30
CA PRO A 69 8.31 -16.33 -23.14
C PRO A 69 9.61 -15.53 -22.93
N ARG A 70 10.18 -15.05 -24.04
CA ARG A 70 11.42 -14.25 -24.04
C ARG A 70 11.15 -12.77 -24.14
N SER A 71 9.89 -12.39 -24.30
CA SER A 71 9.43 -11.02 -24.37
C SER A 71 7.97 -10.90 -23.91
N PRO A 72 7.54 -9.69 -23.49
CA PRO A 72 6.13 -9.43 -23.19
C PRO A 72 5.20 -9.70 -24.38
N ALA A 73 5.66 -9.43 -25.59
CA ALA A 73 4.89 -9.72 -26.80
C ALA A 73 4.62 -11.21 -27.00
N GLU A 74 5.60 -12.07 -26.69
CA GLU A 74 5.43 -13.54 -26.75
C GLU A 74 4.45 -14.03 -25.66
N ALA A 75 4.51 -13.47 -24.45
CA ALA A 75 3.56 -13.79 -23.39
C ALA A 75 2.12 -13.41 -23.78
N VAL A 76 1.92 -12.20 -24.30
CA VAL A 76 0.63 -11.71 -24.79
C VAL A 76 0.12 -12.58 -25.95
N ALA A 77 0.97 -12.90 -26.92
CA ALA A 77 0.61 -13.77 -28.05
C ALA A 77 0.20 -15.17 -27.61
N ALA A 78 0.76 -15.67 -26.51
CA ALA A 78 0.37 -16.96 -25.90
C ALA A 78 -0.95 -16.87 -25.09
N GLY A 79 -1.46 -15.68 -24.80
CA GLY A 79 -2.68 -15.46 -24.03
C GLY A 79 -2.45 -15.15 -22.54
N VAL A 80 -1.23 -14.78 -22.14
CA VAL A 80 -0.87 -14.35 -20.80
C VAL A 80 -0.63 -12.84 -20.82
N VAL A 81 -1.50 -12.07 -20.14
CA VAL A 81 -1.43 -10.60 -20.12
C VAL A 81 -1.29 -10.10 -18.70
N THR A 82 -0.35 -9.19 -18.47
CA THR A 82 -0.12 -8.56 -17.17
C THR A 82 -0.62 -7.12 -17.17
N VAL A 83 -1.41 -6.80 -16.17
CA VAL A 83 -1.85 -5.44 -15.84
C VAL A 83 -1.08 -5.00 -14.60
N HIS A 84 -0.17 -4.06 -14.79
CA HIS A 84 0.71 -3.58 -13.73
C HIS A 84 0.03 -2.54 -12.84
N GLN A 85 0.59 -2.35 -11.63
CA GLN A 85 0.14 -1.37 -10.65
C GLN A 85 0.14 0.07 -11.22
N SER A 86 1.19 0.47 -11.97
CA SER A 86 1.20 1.77 -12.64
C SER A 86 0.46 1.68 -13.97
N THR A 87 -0.64 2.43 -14.06
CA THR A 87 -1.45 2.55 -15.28
C THR A 87 -0.98 3.68 -16.21
N ASP A 88 0.06 4.43 -15.85
CA ASP A 88 0.57 5.57 -16.63
C ASP A 88 1.15 5.15 -17.99
N VAL A 89 1.59 3.89 -18.09
CA VAL A 89 2.12 3.31 -19.35
C VAL A 89 1.06 2.64 -20.22
N VAL A 90 -0.19 2.58 -19.77
CA VAL A 90 -1.30 1.90 -20.49
C VAL A 90 -1.78 2.71 -21.68
N GLY A 91 -1.70 4.03 -21.59
CA GLY A 91 -2.09 4.97 -22.64
C GLY A 91 -1.16 6.18 -22.66
N ILE A 92 -1.36 7.05 -23.63
CA ILE A 92 -0.56 8.26 -23.82
C ILE A 92 -1.48 9.46 -23.60
N PRO A 93 -1.18 10.37 -22.65
CA PRO A 93 -1.89 11.64 -22.54
C PRO A 93 -1.90 12.40 -23.88
N GLY A 94 -3.04 12.96 -24.25
CA GLY A 94 -3.23 13.57 -25.56
C GLY A 94 -3.80 12.63 -26.62
N LEU A 95 -3.86 11.31 -26.35
CA LEU A 95 -4.58 10.34 -27.20
C LEU A 95 -5.93 10.00 -26.57
N THR A 96 -6.89 9.62 -27.42
CA THR A 96 -8.20 9.17 -26.93
C THR A 96 -8.12 7.79 -26.27
N VAL A 97 -9.12 7.44 -25.48
CA VAL A 97 -9.30 6.08 -24.93
C VAL A 97 -9.36 5.06 -26.06
N ALA A 98 -10.03 5.38 -27.18
CA ALA A 98 -10.08 4.51 -28.36
C ALA A 98 -8.70 4.25 -28.95
N ASP A 99 -7.84 5.27 -29.06
CA ASP A 99 -6.45 5.11 -29.53
C ASP A 99 -5.64 4.26 -28.53
N SER A 100 -5.81 4.51 -27.23
CA SER A 100 -5.11 3.79 -26.15
C SER A 100 -5.45 2.29 -26.15
N LEU A 101 -6.68 1.91 -26.46
CA LEU A 101 -7.10 0.51 -26.61
C LEU A 101 -6.44 -0.19 -27.81
N LEU A 102 -5.98 0.55 -28.80
CA LEU A 102 -5.43 0.02 -30.05
C LEU A 102 -3.92 0.24 -30.20
N LEU A 103 -3.23 0.77 -29.18
CA LEU A 103 -1.81 1.13 -29.25
C LEU A 103 -0.93 -0.01 -29.79
N ASP A 104 -1.15 -1.23 -29.31
CA ASP A 104 -0.35 -2.38 -29.73
C ASP A 104 -0.60 -2.73 -31.20
N ARG A 105 -1.84 -2.52 -31.67
CA ARG A 105 -2.18 -2.73 -33.10
C ARG A 105 -1.52 -1.71 -34.01
N TYR A 106 -1.20 -0.50 -33.53
CA TYR A 106 -0.48 0.49 -34.33
C TYR A 106 0.99 0.13 -34.54
N ALA A 107 1.56 -0.71 -33.70
CA ALA A 107 2.91 -1.26 -33.87
C ALA A 107 2.95 -2.48 -34.82
N ASP A 108 1.80 -3.04 -35.18
CA ASP A 108 1.70 -4.19 -36.09
C ASP A 108 1.89 -3.77 -37.54
N LYS A 109 2.67 -4.53 -38.31
CA LYS A 109 2.92 -4.29 -39.75
C LYS A 109 1.66 -4.45 -40.60
N ALA A 110 0.60 -5.04 -40.09
CA ALA A 110 -0.68 -5.25 -40.78
C ALA A 110 -1.66 -4.05 -40.66
N VAL A 111 -1.24 -2.94 -40.03
CA VAL A 111 -2.09 -1.75 -39.90
C VAL A 111 -2.35 -1.11 -41.28
N PRO A 112 -3.62 -0.79 -41.66
CA PRO A 112 -3.92 -0.07 -42.87
C PRO A 112 -3.19 1.27 -42.92
N LEU A 113 -2.67 1.64 -44.12
CA LEU A 113 -1.96 2.92 -44.34
C LEU A 113 -2.80 4.15 -43.95
N PHE A 114 -4.13 4.02 -43.95
CA PHE A 114 -5.06 5.08 -43.59
C PHE A 114 -5.98 4.59 -42.45
N LEU A 115 -5.80 5.17 -41.27
CA LEU A 115 -6.68 5.00 -40.12
C LEU A 115 -7.62 6.21 -40.05
N THR A 116 -8.92 5.96 -40.10
CA THR A 116 -9.92 7.01 -39.87
C THR A 116 -10.39 6.97 -38.41
N ARG A 117 -10.77 8.11 -37.83
CA ARG A 117 -11.36 8.15 -36.49
C ARG A 117 -12.56 7.20 -36.37
N ARG A 118 -13.33 7.01 -37.43
CA ARG A 118 -14.47 6.09 -37.45
C ARG A 118 -14.03 4.63 -37.35
N SER A 119 -12.97 4.21 -38.02
CA SER A 119 -12.46 2.84 -37.97
C SER A 119 -11.81 2.53 -36.63
N VAL A 120 -11.04 3.48 -36.08
CA VAL A 120 -10.46 3.38 -34.71
C VAL A 120 -11.55 3.21 -33.67
N ARG A 121 -12.56 4.09 -33.68
CA ARG A 121 -13.69 4.01 -32.75
C ARG A 121 -14.50 2.73 -32.91
N ALA A 122 -14.72 2.23 -34.12
CA ALA A 122 -15.42 0.97 -34.34
C ALA A 122 -14.63 -0.23 -33.77
N ALA A 123 -13.31 -0.27 -33.98
CA ALA A 123 -12.45 -1.31 -33.47
C ALA A 123 -12.37 -1.26 -31.91
N ALA A 124 -12.26 -0.06 -31.32
CA ALA A 124 -12.27 0.13 -29.88
C ALA A 124 -13.63 -0.27 -29.26
N ARG A 125 -14.74 0.04 -29.95
CA ARG A 125 -16.08 -0.36 -29.51
C ARG A 125 -16.21 -1.87 -29.44
N ALA A 126 -15.72 -2.61 -30.42
CA ALA A 126 -15.75 -4.07 -30.41
C ALA A 126 -15.02 -4.66 -29.19
N ILE A 127 -13.87 -4.07 -28.80
CA ILE A 127 -13.14 -4.49 -27.59
C ILE A 127 -13.98 -4.22 -26.33
N ILE A 128 -14.62 -3.05 -26.22
CA ILE A 128 -15.44 -2.69 -25.06
C ILE A 128 -16.71 -3.56 -24.98
N ASP A 129 -17.34 -3.84 -26.11
CA ASP A 129 -18.50 -4.71 -26.15
C ASP A 129 -18.15 -6.16 -25.73
N GLU A 130 -16.96 -6.65 -26.13
CA GLU A 130 -16.42 -7.92 -25.68
C GLU A 130 -16.05 -7.89 -24.18
N ALA A 131 -15.50 -6.76 -23.71
CA ALA A 131 -15.14 -6.58 -22.30
C ALA A 131 -16.37 -6.55 -21.37
N GLY A 132 -17.54 -6.11 -21.87
CA GLY A 132 -18.80 -6.09 -21.10
C GLY A 132 -18.92 -4.91 -20.14
N PHE A 133 -18.11 -3.87 -20.26
CA PHE A 133 -18.20 -2.65 -19.46
C PHE A 133 -17.97 -1.39 -20.32
N ALA A 134 -18.49 -0.25 -19.85
CA ALA A 134 -18.43 0.99 -20.61
C ALA A 134 -17.15 1.82 -20.28
N LEU A 135 -16.58 2.41 -21.35
CA LEU A 135 -15.51 3.42 -21.25
C LEU A 135 -15.81 4.59 -22.22
N PRO A 136 -15.42 5.83 -21.86
CA PRO A 136 -15.62 7.01 -22.69
C PRO A 136 -14.59 7.08 -23.84
N LEU A 137 -14.86 6.41 -24.96
CA LEU A 137 -13.92 6.20 -26.05
C LEU A 137 -13.29 7.48 -26.67
N ASP A 138 -14.03 8.58 -26.66
CA ASP A 138 -13.60 9.85 -27.25
C ASP A 138 -12.89 10.79 -26.25
N ARG A 139 -12.81 10.39 -24.96
CA ARG A 139 -12.14 11.18 -23.91
C ARG A 139 -10.63 11.01 -23.99
N ASP A 140 -9.88 12.07 -23.62
CA ASP A 140 -8.42 11.98 -23.47
C ASP A 140 -8.06 10.99 -22.36
N PHE A 141 -7.08 10.14 -22.63
CA PHE A 141 -6.59 9.16 -21.64
C PHE A 141 -6.04 9.85 -20.38
N GLY A 142 -5.40 11.03 -20.55
CA GLY A 142 -4.87 11.81 -19.43
C GLY A 142 -5.93 12.29 -18.44
N ASP A 143 -7.19 12.47 -18.91
CA ASP A 143 -8.32 12.94 -18.10
C ASP A 143 -9.07 11.82 -17.39
N LEU A 144 -8.67 10.56 -17.55
CA LEU A 144 -9.30 9.42 -16.88
C LEU A 144 -8.94 9.34 -15.40
N SER A 145 -9.89 8.85 -14.59
CA SER A 145 -9.61 8.42 -13.24
C SER A 145 -8.64 7.21 -13.23
N ALA A 146 -7.97 6.96 -12.11
CA ALA A 146 -7.13 5.78 -11.95
C ALA A 146 -7.92 4.48 -12.23
N ALA A 147 -9.18 4.41 -11.77
CA ALA A 147 -10.06 3.28 -12.03
C ALA A 147 -10.35 3.08 -13.52
N ASP A 148 -10.67 4.14 -14.25
CA ASP A 148 -10.95 4.03 -15.69
C ASP A 148 -9.69 3.67 -16.48
N ARG A 149 -8.50 4.18 -16.10
CA ARG A 149 -7.21 3.75 -16.68
C ARG A 149 -6.97 2.25 -16.48
N GLN A 150 -7.29 1.75 -15.28
CA GLN A 150 -7.20 0.31 -14.97
C GLN A 150 -8.14 -0.51 -15.86
N LEU A 151 -9.36 -0.02 -16.08
CA LEU A 151 -10.32 -0.67 -16.98
C LEU A 151 -9.85 -0.63 -18.44
N VAL A 152 -9.15 0.41 -18.90
CA VAL A 152 -8.52 0.43 -20.23
C VAL A 152 -7.49 -0.69 -20.34
N ALA A 153 -6.65 -0.90 -19.31
CA ALA A 153 -5.66 -1.98 -19.32
C ALA A 153 -6.32 -3.37 -19.41
N ILE A 154 -7.39 -3.59 -18.64
CA ILE A 154 -8.14 -4.84 -18.66
C ILE A 154 -8.83 -5.04 -20.02
N ALA A 155 -9.44 -3.99 -20.58
CA ALA A 155 -10.07 -4.07 -21.90
C ALA A 155 -9.04 -4.42 -23.00
N ARG A 156 -7.82 -3.88 -22.93
CA ARG A 156 -6.71 -4.28 -23.83
C ARG A 156 -6.37 -5.76 -23.68
N ALA A 157 -6.28 -6.25 -22.43
CA ALA A 157 -6.02 -7.67 -22.18
C ALA A 157 -7.08 -8.57 -22.84
N ILE A 158 -8.35 -8.19 -22.76
CA ILE A 158 -9.46 -8.89 -23.43
C ILE A 158 -9.32 -8.81 -24.93
N GLY A 159 -8.99 -7.63 -25.49
CA GLY A 159 -8.75 -7.42 -26.91
C GLY A 159 -7.58 -8.26 -27.47
N HIS A 160 -6.65 -8.69 -26.62
CA HIS A 160 -5.59 -9.67 -26.93
C HIS A 160 -6.02 -11.13 -26.72
N LYS A 161 -7.30 -11.39 -26.42
CA LYS A 161 -7.83 -12.74 -26.14
C LYS A 161 -7.07 -13.43 -25.01
N ALA A 162 -6.82 -12.71 -23.93
CA ALA A 162 -6.15 -13.25 -22.76
C ALA A 162 -6.97 -14.42 -22.16
N GLU A 163 -6.27 -15.51 -21.86
CA GLU A 163 -6.82 -16.64 -21.11
C GLU A 163 -6.35 -16.60 -19.64
N LEU A 164 -5.22 -15.93 -19.39
CA LEU A 164 -4.73 -15.60 -18.07
C LEU A 164 -4.46 -14.09 -17.98
N ILE A 165 -5.10 -13.44 -17.03
CA ILE A 165 -4.82 -12.04 -16.68
C ILE A 165 -4.13 -11.99 -15.31
N ILE A 166 -2.97 -11.36 -15.26
CA ILE A 166 -2.23 -11.09 -14.02
C ILE A 166 -2.54 -9.66 -13.62
N LEU A 167 -3.14 -9.46 -12.45
CA LEU A 167 -3.47 -8.17 -11.88
C LEU A 167 -2.53 -7.90 -10.70
N ASP A 168 -1.60 -6.96 -10.86
CA ASP A 168 -0.59 -6.63 -9.85
C ASP A 168 -1.01 -5.35 -9.11
N GLU A 169 -1.54 -5.50 -7.89
CA GLU A 169 -2.07 -4.47 -7.00
C GLU A 169 -3.06 -3.49 -7.67
N PRO A 170 -4.10 -4.00 -8.34
CA PRO A 170 -4.93 -3.18 -9.21
C PRO A 170 -5.82 -2.17 -8.47
N THR A 171 -5.98 -2.30 -7.15
CA THR A 171 -6.84 -1.45 -6.30
C THR A 171 -6.06 -0.46 -5.43
N ALA A 172 -4.73 -0.43 -5.50
CA ALA A 172 -3.88 0.36 -4.61
C ALA A 172 -4.20 1.88 -4.58
N SER A 173 -4.70 2.42 -5.71
CA SER A 173 -5.06 3.84 -5.87
C SER A 173 -6.56 4.08 -6.07
N LEU A 174 -7.41 3.09 -5.78
CA LEU A 174 -8.85 3.15 -6.00
C LEU A 174 -9.61 3.41 -4.70
N SER A 175 -10.72 4.18 -4.81
CA SER A 175 -11.71 4.28 -3.75
C SER A 175 -12.46 2.95 -3.56
N GLY A 176 -13.13 2.75 -2.41
CA GLY A 176 -13.90 1.54 -2.15
C GLY A 176 -14.97 1.25 -3.20
N ALA A 177 -15.67 2.27 -3.71
CA ALA A 177 -16.67 2.11 -4.76
C ALA A 177 -16.06 1.70 -6.11
N GLU A 178 -14.89 2.26 -6.46
CA GLU A 178 -14.15 1.89 -7.66
C GLU A 178 -13.58 0.47 -7.57
N ALA A 179 -13.04 0.09 -6.41
CA ALA A 179 -12.58 -1.28 -6.14
C ALA A 179 -13.74 -2.28 -6.27
N ALA A 180 -14.90 -2.00 -5.69
CA ALA A 180 -16.10 -2.85 -5.83
C ALA A 180 -16.57 -2.99 -7.28
N ARG A 181 -16.44 -1.92 -8.11
CA ARG A 181 -16.71 -2.00 -9.55
C ARG A 181 -15.71 -2.93 -10.25
N LEU A 182 -14.41 -2.79 -9.94
CA LEU A 182 -13.35 -3.64 -10.48
C LEU A 182 -13.57 -5.11 -10.10
N HIS A 183 -13.91 -5.39 -8.83
CA HIS A 183 -14.19 -6.73 -8.35
C HIS A 183 -15.32 -7.43 -9.12
N ARG A 184 -16.39 -6.70 -9.43
CA ARG A 184 -17.49 -7.27 -10.27
C ARG A 184 -16.97 -7.64 -11.65
N ILE A 185 -16.20 -6.78 -12.28
CA ILE A 185 -15.64 -7.04 -13.62
C ILE A 185 -14.71 -8.26 -13.57
N VAL A 186 -13.83 -8.38 -12.57
CA VAL A 186 -12.92 -9.53 -12.41
C VAL A 186 -13.71 -10.84 -12.25
N LYS A 187 -14.77 -10.83 -11.45
CA LYS A 187 -15.66 -12.01 -11.31
C LYS A 187 -16.36 -12.38 -12.62
N ASP A 188 -16.84 -11.39 -13.35
CA ASP A 188 -17.49 -11.63 -14.65
C ASP A 188 -16.51 -12.22 -15.67
N LEU A 189 -15.25 -11.78 -15.66
CA LEU A 189 -14.20 -12.35 -16.51
C LEU A 189 -13.87 -13.80 -16.14
N ALA A 190 -13.74 -14.08 -14.84
CA ALA A 190 -13.52 -15.44 -14.36
C ALA A 190 -14.69 -16.38 -14.70
N ALA A 191 -15.93 -15.91 -14.54
CA ALA A 191 -17.14 -16.66 -14.94
C ALA A 191 -17.18 -16.97 -16.45
N ARG A 192 -16.49 -16.18 -17.27
CA ARG A 192 -16.33 -16.40 -18.74
C ARG A 192 -15.16 -17.31 -19.07
N GLY A 193 -14.49 -17.89 -18.06
CA GLY A 193 -13.39 -18.85 -18.22
C GLY A 193 -11.99 -18.24 -18.25
N ILE A 194 -11.83 -16.92 -18.07
CA ILE A 194 -10.51 -16.28 -18.01
C ILE A 194 -9.93 -16.51 -16.62
N ALA A 195 -8.74 -17.11 -16.55
CA ALA A 195 -8.03 -17.27 -15.28
C ALA A 195 -7.44 -15.95 -14.79
N ILE A 196 -7.49 -15.73 -13.48
CA ILE A 196 -6.99 -14.50 -12.87
C ILE A 196 -5.92 -14.84 -11.82
N LEU A 197 -4.73 -14.30 -11.99
CA LEU A 197 -3.72 -14.27 -10.92
C LEU A 197 -3.74 -12.87 -10.29
N TYR A 198 -4.34 -12.77 -9.10
CA TYR A 198 -4.59 -11.51 -8.41
C TYR A 198 -3.57 -11.29 -7.30
N ILE A 199 -2.78 -10.23 -7.40
CA ILE A 199 -1.78 -9.88 -6.40
C ILE A 199 -2.28 -8.66 -5.64
N SER A 200 -2.52 -8.81 -4.36
CA SER A 200 -2.90 -7.72 -3.47
C SER A 200 -2.40 -7.99 -2.05
N HIS A 201 -2.20 -6.93 -1.31
CA HIS A 201 -1.95 -6.98 0.13
C HIS A 201 -3.19 -6.53 0.93
N ARG A 202 -4.27 -6.12 0.26
CA ARG A 202 -5.55 -5.75 0.89
C ARG A 202 -6.40 -6.99 1.08
N LEU A 203 -6.73 -7.29 2.34
CA LEU A 203 -7.55 -8.47 2.68
C LEU A 203 -8.95 -8.40 2.06
N SER A 204 -9.57 -7.23 2.06
CA SER A 204 -10.89 -7.02 1.46
C SER A 204 -10.97 -7.41 -0.01
N ASP A 205 -9.90 -7.16 -0.79
CA ASP A 205 -9.85 -7.62 -2.18
C ASP A 205 -9.84 -9.15 -2.27
N LEU A 206 -9.02 -9.78 -1.42
CA LEU A 206 -8.83 -11.23 -1.41
C LEU A 206 -10.08 -11.95 -0.94
N GLU A 207 -10.73 -11.45 0.12
CA GLU A 207 -12.02 -11.95 0.62
C GLU A 207 -13.13 -11.83 -0.43
N ALA A 208 -13.16 -10.69 -1.13
CA ALA A 208 -14.15 -10.45 -2.16
C ALA A 208 -13.99 -11.35 -3.38
N LEU A 209 -12.74 -11.66 -3.78
CA LEU A 209 -12.44 -12.22 -5.10
C LEU A 209 -11.96 -13.67 -5.08
N ALA A 210 -11.02 -14.02 -4.17
CA ALA A 210 -10.23 -15.23 -4.30
C ALA A 210 -11.05 -16.51 -4.18
N ASP A 211 -10.86 -17.45 -5.11
CA ASP A 211 -11.29 -18.83 -4.96
C ASP A 211 -10.27 -19.63 -4.17
N ARG A 212 -9.00 -19.22 -4.29
CA ARG A 212 -7.86 -19.80 -3.60
C ARG A 212 -6.77 -18.75 -3.36
N VAL A 213 -6.12 -18.85 -2.20
CA VAL A 213 -4.98 -18.01 -1.83
C VAL A 213 -3.71 -18.86 -1.80
N GLU A 214 -2.70 -18.42 -2.55
CA GLU A 214 -1.34 -18.98 -2.51
C GLU A 214 -0.43 -18.03 -1.74
N VAL A 215 0.19 -18.52 -0.68
CA VAL A 215 1.09 -17.71 0.16
C VAL A 215 2.53 -17.94 -0.26
N LEU A 216 3.17 -16.91 -0.81
CA LEU A 216 4.58 -16.92 -1.19
C LEU A 216 5.44 -16.38 -0.04
N ARG A 217 6.42 -17.17 0.41
CA ARG A 217 7.39 -16.79 1.44
C ARG A 217 8.78 -17.34 1.13
N GLY A 218 9.81 -16.45 1.15
CA GLY A 218 11.18 -16.87 0.86
C GLY A 218 11.36 -17.49 -0.52
N GLY A 219 10.61 -17.05 -1.51
CA GLY A 219 10.66 -17.57 -2.88
C GLY A 219 10.00 -18.93 -3.09
N ARG A 220 9.19 -19.42 -2.14
CA ARG A 220 8.45 -20.70 -2.20
C ARG A 220 6.99 -20.47 -1.85
N VAL A 221 6.10 -21.28 -2.40
CA VAL A 221 4.71 -21.37 -1.91
C VAL A 221 4.75 -22.09 -0.57
N ALA A 222 4.43 -21.37 0.50
CA ALA A 222 4.46 -21.83 1.88
C ALA A 222 3.11 -22.39 2.34
N GLY A 223 2.01 -22.03 1.67
CA GLY A 223 0.66 -22.51 1.96
C GLY A 223 -0.31 -22.21 0.83
N SER A 224 -1.35 -23.02 0.74
CA SER A 224 -2.45 -22.88 -0.22
C SER A 224 -3.78 -23.05 0.51
N PHE A 225 -4.67 -22.06 0.38
CA PHE A 225 -5.94 -21.99 1.11
C PHE A 225 -7.10 -21.85 0.13
N ARG A 226 -8.02 -22.79 0.15
CA ARG A 226 -9.23 -22.81 -0.70
C ARG A 226 -10.45 -22.34 0.06
N ARG A 227 -11.48 -21.91 -0.64
CA ARG A 227 -12.77 -21.50 -0.01
C ARG A 227 -13.41 -22.65 0.79
N PRO A 228 -13.92 -22.39 2.00
CA PRO A 228 -13.84 -21.11 2.75
C PRO A 228 -12.39 -20.84 3.21
N ILE A 229 -11.83 -19.68 2.84
CA ILE A 229 -10.43 -19.32 3.09
C ILE A 229 -10.29 -18.91 4.55
N ASP A 230 -9.36 -19.56 5.27
CA ASP A 230 -8.89 -19.11 6.58
C ASP A 230 -7.79 -18.07 6.36
N PHE A 231 -8.18 -16.79 6.39
CA PHE A 231 -7.26 -15.68 6.17
C PHE A 231 -6.27 -15.49 7.32
N ASP A 232 -6.65 -15.81 8.56
CA ASP A 232 -5.75 -15.74 9.70
C ASP A 232 -4.61 -16.74 9.54
N ALA A 233 -4.93 -17.98 9.19
CA ALA A 233 -3.92 -19.01 8.90
C ALA A 233 -3.06 -18.66 7.67
N ALA A 234 -3.63 -18.01 6.64
CA ALA A 234 -2.87 -17.56 5.48
C ALA A 234 -1.88 -16.44 5.85
N ILE A 235 -2.30 -15.48 6.68
CA ILE A 235 -1.46 -14.40 7.19
C ILE A 235 -0.36 -14.95 8.09
N GLU A 236 -0.67 -15.86 9.02
CA GLU A 236 0.33 -16.52 9.87
C GLU A 236 1.38 -17.26 9.03
N THR A 237 0.94 -17.98 8.01
CA THR A 237 1.82 -18.64 7.05
C THR A 237 2.73 -17.66 6.33
N MET A 238 2.20 -16.49 5.93
CA MET A 238 2.93 -15.45 5.24
C MET A 238 3.98 -14.78 6.15
N ILE A 239 3.60 -14.46 7.39
CA ILE A 239 4.47 -13.81 8.38
C ILE A 239 5.47 -14.83 8.95
N GLY A 240 5.06 -16.10 9.10
CA GLY A 240 5.86 -17.18 9.67
C GLY A 240 5.85 -17.25 11.18
N ARG A 241 4.88 -16.62 11.81
CA ARG A 241 4.59 -16.64 13.24
C ARG A 241 3.09 -16.47 13.47
N PRO A 242 2.56 -16.91 14.63
CA PRO A 242 1.17 -16.66 14.99
C PRO A 242 0.85 -15.16 14.99
N LEU A 243 -0.36 -14.82 14.55
CA LEU A 243 -0.89 -13.47 14.74
C LEU A 243 -0.99 -13.23 16.25
N ALA A 244 -0.38 -12.15 16.72
CA ALA A 244 -0.70 -11.65 18.05
C ALA A 244 -2.20 -11.38 18.07
N ALA A 245 -2.91 -11.90 19.10
CA ALA A 245 -4.36 -11.78 19.21
C ALA A 245 -4.81 -10.34 18.90
N ALA A 246 -5.58 -10.18 17.83
CA ALA A 246 -5.83 -8.90 17.19
C ALA A 246 -6.74 -7.95 17.96
N HIS A 247 -7.23 -8.32 19.14
CA HIS A 247 -8.00 -7.44 20.02
C HIS A 247 -7.62 -7.65 21.47
N PRO A 248 -6.69 -6.86 22.02
CA PRO A 248 -6.83 -6.52 23.42
C PRO A 248 -8.09 -5.63 23.55
N ASP A 249 -8.84 -5.81 24.61
CA ASP A 249 -9.93 -4.92 24.98
C ASP A 249 -9.57 -3.47 24.66
N ALA A 250 -10.42 -2.78 23.88
CA ALA A 250 -10.24 -1.38 23.56
C ALA A 250 -9.87 -0.64 24.84
N ARG A 251 -8.65 -0.12 24.92
CA ARG A 251 -8.18 0.56 26.11
C ARG A 251 -9.10 1.76 26.30
N ARG A 252 -10.00 1.70 27.27
CA ARG A 252 -10.81 2.86 27.63
C ARG A 252 -9.84 3.93 28.07
N ALA A 253 -9.85 5.04 27.35
CA ALA A 253 -9.10 6.22 27.71
C ALA A 253 -9.41 6.59 29.16
N THR A 254 -8.45 6.41 30.06
CA THR A 254 -8.59 6.73 31.48
C THR A 254 -7.62 7.86 31.82
N GLY A 255 -8.12 8.94 32.38
CA GLY A 255 -7.32 10.08 32.81
C GLY A 255 -7.54 11.37 32.02
N ALA A 256 -6.77 12.41 32.35
CA ALA A 256 -6.80 13.70 31.65
C ALA A 256 -6.22 13.53 30.23
N PRO A 257 -6.78 14.23 29.23
CA PRO A 257 -6.25 14.18 27.89
C PRO A 257 -4.84 14.79 27.81
N VAL A 258 -3.97 14.14 27.04
CA VAL A 258 -2.62 14.63 26.72
C VAL A 258 -2.71 15.79 25.74
N LEU A 259 -3.54 15.64 24.68
CA LEU A 259 -3.79 16.71 23.70
C LEU A 259 -5.29 16.93 23.60
N SER A 260 -5.72 18.18 23.75
CA SER A 260 -7.11 18.60 23.59
C SER A 260 -7.25 19.64 22.48
N LEU A 261 -8.15 19.38 21.56
CA LEU A 261 -8.57 20.29 20.51
C LEU A 261 -9.95 20.83 20.87
N ARG A 262 -10.14 22.16 20.78
CA ARG A 262 -11.41 22.82 21.13
C ARG A 262 -11.80 23.80 20.03
N ASP A 263 -13.00 23.64 19.50
CA ASP A 263 -13.57 24.48 18.42
C ASP A 263 -12.66 24.59 17.18
N ILE A 264 -11.94 23.52 16.86
CA ILE A 264 -10.99 23.51 15.73
C ILE A 264 -11.75 23.60 14.41
N ARG A 265 -11.39 24.58 13.59
CA ARG A 265 -11.78 24.68 12.18
C ARG A 265 -10.55 24.51 11.31
N LEU A 266 -10.54 23.46 10.50
CA LEU A 266 -9.44 23.22 9.56
C LEU A 266 -9.38 24.27 8.45
N LEU A 267 -10.56 24.74 7.99
CA LEU A 267 -10.75 25.81 7.00
C LEU A 267 -11.83 26.80 7.49
N PRO A 268 -11.86 28.04 6.97
CA PRO A 268 -12.85 29.03 7.42
C PRO A 268 -14.31 28.59 7.30
N HIS A 269 -14.62 27.74 6.30
CA HIS A 269 -15.96 27.24 6.03
C HIS A 269 -16.25 25.87 6.67
N SER A 270 -15.24 25.20 7.28
CA SER A 270 -15.45 23.91 7.94
C SER A 270 -16.22 24.06 9.25
N ARG A 271 -16.93 23.02 9.66
CA ARG A 271 -17.60 22.99 10.99
C ARG A 271 -16.54 22.82 12.08
N PRO A 272 -16.69 23.51 13.23
CA PRO A 272 -15.80 23.32 14.36
C PRO A 272 -16.00 21.94 14.97
N PHE A 273 -14.93 21.38 15.54
CA PHE A 273 -14.97 20.13 16.26
C PHE A 273 -14.01 20.11 17.43
N ASP A 274 -14.30 19.23 18.38
CA ASP A 274 -13.46 18.90 19.52
C ASP A 274 -12.89 17.50 19.36
N LEU A 275 -11.66 17.30 19.85
CA LEU A 275 -11.02 15.98 19.88
C LEU A 275 -10.05 15.93 21.05
N ASP A 276 -10.17 14.88 21.86
CA ASP A 276 -9.24 14.58 22.96
C ASP A 276 -8.44 13.34 22.61
N LEU A 277 -7.13 13.37 22.90
CA LEU A 277 -6.23 12.23 22.81
C LEU A 277 -5.66 11.93 24.18
N HIS A 278 -5.66 10.65 24.58
CA HIS A 278 -5.23 10.21 25.90
C HIS A 278 -3.93 9.40 25.83
N ALA A 279 -3.19 9.35 26.94
CA ALA A 279 -1.98 8.53 27.02
C ALA A 279 -2.33 7.04 26.81
N GLY A 280 -1.50 6.35 26.02
CA GLY A 280 -1.70 4.95 25.66
C GLY A 280 -2.81 4.72 24.63
N GLU A 281 -3.54 5.76 24.19
CA GLU A 281 -4.59 5.67 23.18
C GLU A 281 -4.02 5.80 21.77
N VAL A 282 -4.49 4.95 20.86
CA VAL A 282 -4.28 5.09 19.41
C VAL A 282 -5.60 5.52 18.78
N VAL A 283 -5.65 6.72 18.23
CA VAL A 283 -6.81 7.24 17.51
C VAL A 283 -6.49 7.27 16.02
N ALA A 284 -7.36 6.71 15.20
CA ALA A 284 -7.27 6.83 13.76
C ALA A 284 -8.25 7.87 13.22
N VAL A 285 -7.77 8.71 12.32
CA VAL A 285 -8.56 9.64 11.53
C VAL A 285 -8.66 9.11 10.11
N THR A 286 -9.86 8.79 9.66
CA THR A 286 -10.12 8.30 8.30
C THR A 286 -11.02 9.27 7.54
N GLY A 287 -11.17 9.07 6.24
CA GLY A 287 -11.98 9.89 5.35
C GLY A 287 -11.45 9.86 3.92
N VAL A 288 -12.27 10.32 2.97
CA VAL A 288 -11.91 10.37 1.56
C VAL A 288 -10.67 11.24 1.30
N LEU A 289 -10.06 11.05 0.13
CA LEU A 289 -8.93 11.89 -0.29
C LEU A 289 -9.37 13.37 -0.29
N GLY A 290 -8.54 14.23 0.32
CA GLY A 290 -8.87 15.65 0.46
C GLY A 290 -9.77 16.01 1.65
N ALA A 291 -10.20 15.05 2.48
CA ALA A 291 -11.04 15.33 3.66
C ALA A 291 -10.39 16.20 4.75
N GLY A 292 -9.07 16.42 4.68
CA GLY A 292 -8.34 17.28 5.61
C GLY A 292 -7.49 16.55 6.66
N LYS A 293 -7.31 15.23 6.53
CA LYS A 293 -6.51 14.40 7.45
C LYS A 293 -5.09 14.94 7.64
N SER A 294 -4.32 15.06 6.56
CA SER A 294 -2.94 15.58 6.60
C SER A 294 -2.88 17.05 7.04
N ARG A 295 -3.94 17.83 6.75
CA ARG A 295 -4.06 19.22 7.26
C ARG A 295 -4.21 19.25 8.79
N LEU A 296 -4.99 18.33 9.36
CA LEU A 296 -5.13 18.20 10.80
C LEU A 296 -3.75 17.91 11.43
N LEU A 297 -3.05 16.89 10.95
CA LEU A 297 -1.74 16.52 11.48
C LEU A 297 -0.71 17.65 11.30
N SER A 298 -0.67 18.28 10.13
CA SER A 298 0.22 19.40 9.84
C SER A 298 -0.05 20.60 10.78
N GLY A 299 -1.30 20.89 11.08
CA GLY A 299 -1.67 21.96 12.03
C GLY A 299 -1.21 21.66 13.46
N LEU A 300 -1.32 20.40 13.89
CA LEU A 300 -0.83 19.94 15.20
C LEU A 300 0.70 19.99 15.29
N PHE A 301 1.39 19.76 14.19
CA PHE A 301 2.85 19.74 14.11
C PHE A 301 3.47 21.13 13.84
N GLY A 302 2.66 22.17 13.72
CA GLY A 302 3.17 23.51 13.45
C GLY A 302 3.60 23.78 12.01
N HIS A 303 3.35 22.84 11.08
CA HIS A 303 3.61 23.03 9.65
C HIS A 303 2.45 23.73 8.91
N GLY A 304 1.34 23.95 9.59
CA GLY A 304 0.14 24.63 9.10
C GLY A 304 -0.58 25.37 10.21
N ARG A 305 -1.65 26.07 9.86
CA ARG A 305 -2.51 26.75 10.84
C ARG A 305 -3.96 26.35 10.62
N PHE A 306 -4.67 26.17 11.71
CA PHE A 306 -6.13 26.07 11.70
C PHE A 306 -6.75 27.45 11.47
N ALA A 307 -7.93 27.47 10.87
CA ALA A 307 -8.66 28.72 10.66
C ALA A 307 -9.09 29.35 12.00
N SER A 308 -9.45 28.52 12.98
CA SER A 308 -9.75 28.92 14.36
C SER A 308 -9.68 27.71 15.30
N GLY A 309 -9.79 27.98 16.61
CA GLY A 309 -9.80 27.00 17.66
C GLY A 309 -8.63 27.13 18.62
N LYS A 310 -8.59 26.27 19.62
CA LYS A 310 -7.54 26.23 20.64
C LYS A 310 -7.02 24.81 20.83
N MET A 311 -5.72 24.69 21.06
CA MET A 311 -5.08 23.42 21.41
C MET A 311 -4.52 23.53 22.83
N LEU A 312 -4.62 22.43 23.57
CA LEU A 312 -4.01 22.28 24.89
C LEU A 312 -3.17 21.00 24.89
N LEU A 313 -1.93 21.09 25.34
CA LEU A 313 -1.04 19.96 25.58
C LEU A 313 -0.79 19.84 27.08
N ASP A 314 -1.14 18.71 27.69
CA ASP A 314 -1.11 18.50 29.15
C ASP A 314 -1.84 19.64 29.92
N GLY A 315 -2.99 20.11 29.38
CA GLY A 315 -3.80 21.18 29.94
C GLY A 315 -3.24 22.60 29.75
N ARG A 316 -2.10 22.76 29.10
CA ARG A 316 -1.47 24.07 28.85
C ARG A 316 -1.70 24.50 27.40
N PRO A 317 -1.84 25.82 27.13
CA PRO A 317 -1.97 26.32 25.76
C PRO A 317 -0.83 25.82 24.89
N TYR A 318 -1.18 25.25 23.71
CA TYR A 318 -0.26 24.71 22.72
C TYR A 318 -0.56 25.35 21.36
N ALA A 319 0.40 26.03 20.78
CA ALA A 319 0.25 26.70 19.48
C ALA A 319 1.63 26.80 18.80
N PRO A 320 2.17 25.69 18.30
CA PRO A 320 3.52 25.68 17.71
C PRO A 320 3.54 26.52 16.44
N ARG A 321 4.60 27.32 16.29
CA ARG A 321 4.80 28.17 15.11
C ARG A 321 5.48 27.42 13.97
N ASP A 322 6.22 26.38 14.32
CA ASP A 322 7.00 25.52 13.43
C ASP A 322 7.18 24.09 14.01
N PRO A 323 7.65 23.15 13.21
CA PRO A 323 7.93 21.78 13.67
C PRO A 323 8.94 21.69 14.82
N ALA A 324 9.91 22.58 14.92
CA ALA A 324 10.92 22.55 15.97
C ALA A 324 10.29 22.82 17.34
N GLU A 325 9.38 23.79 17.43
CA GLU A 325 8.59 24.04 18.65
C GLU A 325 7.70 22.84 19.01
N ALA A 326 7.09 22.18 18.02
CA ALA A 326 6.28 20.98 18.26
C ALA A 326 7.12 19.84 18.83
N ILE A 327 8.28 19.57 18.23
CA ILE A 327 9.22 18.53 18.70
C ILE A 327 9.71 18.84 20.11
N ALA A 328 10.07 20.10 20.38
CA ALA A 328 10.50 20.52 21.71
C ALA A 328 9.41 20.35 22.77
N ALA A 329 8.14 20.50 22.41
CA ALA A 329 6.98 20.24 23.26
C ALA A 329 6.63 18.75 23.39
N GLY A 330 7.30 17.85 22.64
CA GLY A 330 7.05 16.41 22.66
C GLY A 330 5.97 15.95 21.67
N VAL A 331 5.58 16.79 20.71
CA VAL A 331 4.70 16.40 19.60
C VAL A 331 5.57 16.12 18.37
N VAL A 332 5.53 14.89 17.88
CA VAL A 332 6.39 14.40 16.79
C VAL A 332 5.56 13.83 15.65
N MET A 333 6.09 13.86 14.42
CA MET A 333 5.34 13.46 13.24
C MET A 333 6.17 12.67 12.23
N ALA A 334 5.57 11.62 11.66
CA ALA A 334 6.02 11.00 10.42
C ALA A 334 4.97 11.31 9.32
N GLY A 335 5.43 11.97 8.25
CA GLY A 335 4.56 12.39 7.15
C GLY A 335 4.32 11.28 6.13
N GLU A 336 3.32 11.48 5.27
CA GLU A 336 2.87 10.55 4.23
C GLU A 336 4.00 10.10 3.28
N ASP A 337 4.68 11.06 2.66
CA ASP A 337 5.82 10.76 1.78
C ASP A 337 7.12 10.77 2.58
N ARG A 338 7.52 9.59 3.08
CA ARG A 338 8.77 9.43 3.83
C ARG A 338 10.02 9.83 3.06
N HIS A 339 10.02 9.65 1.73
CA HIS A 339 11.18 9.97 0.89
C HIS A 339 11.42 11.48 0.84
N ARG A 340 10.35 12.28 0.86
CA ARG A 340 10.43 13.75 0.82
C ARG A 340 10.49 14.39 2.21
N SER A 341 9.84 13.77 3.21
CA SER A 341 9.67 14.39 4.54
C SER A 341 10.60 13.84 5.60
N SER A 342 11.14 12.63 5.42
CA SER A 342 11.77 11.91 6.53
C SER A 342 13.14 11.32 6.24
N LEU A 343 13.48 11.04 4.98
CA LEU A 343 14.75 10.42 4.60
C LEU A 343 15.68 11.42 3.93
N MET A 344 16.98 11.30 4.20
CA MET A 344 18.00 12.04 3.45
C MET A 344 18.08 11.48 2.02
N PRO A 345 18.31 12.32 0.99
CA PRO A 345 18.45 11.85 -0.37
C PRO A 345 19.53 10.79 -0.53
N ALA A 346 19.33 9.85 -1.47
CA ALA A 346 20.32 8.81 -1.76
C ALA A 346 21.68 9.41 -2.16
N GLY A 347 22.76 8.85 -1.65
CA GLY A 347 24.13 9.33 -1.90
C GLY A 347 24.54 10.56 -1.08
N TRP A 348 23.68 11.09 -0.22
CA TRP A 348 24.00 12.22 0.65
C TRP A 348 24.56 11.75 2.00
N PRO A 349 25.45 12.55 2.63
CA PRO A 349 25.84 12.30 4.02
C PRO A 349 24.60 12.22 4.93
N GLY A 350 24.59 11.21 5.80
CA GLY A 350 23.44 11.01 6.71
C GLY A 350 22.33 10.10 6.17
N GLU A 351 22.51 9.44 5.02
CA GLU A 351 21.56 8.44 4.51
C GLU A 351 21.55 7.10 5.28
N ALA A 352 22.43 6.93 6.26
CA ALA A 352 22.50 5.71 7.06
C ALA A 352 21.28 5.54 7.96
N VAL A 353 20.93 4.29 8.29
CA VAL A 353 19.82 3.97 9.23
C VAL A 353 20.04 4.69 10.56
N ARG A 354 21.25 4.63 11.15
CA ARG A 354 21.58 5.34 12.40
C ARG A 354 21.33 6.84 12.31
N SER A 355 21.76 7.47 11.20
CA SER A 355 21.59 8.91 11.01
C SER A 355 20.13 9.29 10.76
N THR A 356 19.35 8.43 10.10
CA THR A 356 17.89 8.58 10.00
C THR A 356 17.26 8.64 11.39
N ILE A 357 17.73 7.85 12.35
CA ILE A 357 17.20 7.79 13.71
C ILE A 357 17.70 8.98 14.53
N SER A 358 19.00 9.33 14.47
CA SER A 358 19.61 10.37 15.31
C SER A 358 19.24 11.79 14.92
N LEU A 359 18.89 12.04 13.65
CA LEU A 359 18.76 13.37 13.06
C LEU A 359 17.96 14.39 13.90
N PRO A 360 16.74 14.10 14.42
CA PRO A 360 16.01 15.07 15.24
C PRO A 360 16.50 15.17 16.68
N HIS A 361 17.46 14.37 17.08
CA HIS A 361 17.96 14.30 18.46
C HIS A 361 19.42 14.80 18.59
N LEU A 362 20.01 15.33 17.51
CA LEU A 362 21.43 15.70 17.46
C LEU A 362 21.82 16.69 18.57
N ASP A 363 21.04 17.73 18.76
CA ASP A 363 21.31 18.74 19.80
C ASP A 363 21.28 18.14 21.21
N ARG A 364 20.36 17.22 21.46
CA ARG A 364 20.22 16.55 22.75
C ARG A 364 21.28 15.47 22.98
N TRP A 365 21.59 14.70 21.95
CA TRP A 365 22.58 13.61 22.04
C TRP A 365 24.00 14.12 21.99
N PHE A 366 24.26 15.23 21.32
CA PHE A 366 25.58 15.80 21.10
C PHE A 366 25.63 17.30 21.41
N PRO A 367 25.40 17.67 22.69
CA PRO A 367 25.33 19.09 23.09
C PRO A 367 26.63 19.85 22.87
N SER A 368 27.76 19.15 22.70
CA SER A 368 29.05 19.74 22.33
C SER A 368 29.18 20.06 20.83
N GLY A 369 28.20 19.66 20.00
CA GLY A 369 28.26 19.78 18.53
C GLY A 369 29.12 18.73 17.82
N PHE A 370 29.86 17.88 18.56
CA PHE A 370 30.65 16.81 17.97
C PHE A 370 29.88 15.49 17.92
N LEU A 371 29.68 14.96 16.70
CA LEU A 371 29.06 13.68 16.49
C LEU A 371 29.98 12.53 16.92
N LEU A 372 29.56 11.81 17.93
CA LEU A 372 30.27 10.61 18.41
C LEU A 372 29.60 9.38 17.76
N GLY A 373 30.22 8.84 16.70
CA GLY A 373 29.67 7.74 15.91
C GLY A 373 29.29 6.50 16.73
N GLY A 374 30.00 6.22 17.82
CA GLY A 374 29.68 5.11 18.72
C GLY A 374 28.31 5.23 19.38
N ARG A 375 27.82 6.45 19.69
CA ARG A 375 26.48 6.66 20.24
C ARG A 375 25.41 6.46 19.19
N GLU A 376 25.59 7.00 17.98
CA GLU A 376 24.65 6.76 16.87
C GLU A 376 24.54 5.27 16.52
N ASP A 377 25.69 4.55 16.48
CA ASP A 377 25.72 3.12 16.21
C ASP A 377 24.96 2.32 17.29
N ALA A 378 25.16 2.68 18.57
CA ALA A 378 24.49 2.00 19.68
C ALA A 378 22.96 2.21 19.65
N GLU A 379 22.50 3.47 19.41
CA GLU A 379 21.07 3.77 19.31
C GLU A 379 20.45 3.15 18.06
N GLY A 380 21.17 3.21 16.93
CA GLY A 380 20.75 2.55 15.69
C GLY A 380 20.61 1.03 15.85
N ALA A 381 21.57 0.39 16.52
CA ALA A 381 21.51 -1.06 16.80
C ALA A 381 20.33 -1.42 17.72
N ARG A 382 20.06 -0.60 18.76
CA ARG A 382 18.90 -0.79 19.64
C ARG A 382 17.59 -0.67 18.88
N ALA A 383 17.46 0.34 18.03
CA ALA A 383 16.26 0.56 17.21
C ALA A 383 16.05 -0.58 16.21
N ILE A 384 17.10 -1.04 15.55
CA ILE A 384 17.10 -2.20 14.63
C ILE A 384 16.55 -3.44 15.35
N SER A 385 17.07 -3.72 16.54
CA SER A 385 16.66 -4.88 17.34
C SER A 385 15.21 -4.75 17.83
N ARG A 386 14.84 -3.57 18.37
CA ARG A 386 13.52 -3.34 18.99
C ARG A 386 12.38 -3.40 18.00
N LEU A 387 12.54 -2.82 16.79
CA LEU A 387 11.51 -2.79 15.76
C LEU A 387 11.66 -3.89 14.71
N GLY A 388 12.62 -4.78 14.86
CA GLY A 388 12.88 -5.85 13.89
C GLY A 388 13.20 -5.30 12.49
N ILE A 389 14.00 -4.22 12.40
CA ILE A 389 14.41 -3.64 11.13
C ILE A 389 15.42 -4.57 10.48
N ARG A 390 15.16 -4.99 9.25
CA ARG A 390 16.07 -5.83 8.48
C ARG A 390 17.13 -4.97 7.79
N ALA A 391 18.18 -4.60 8.51
CA ALA A 391 19.33 -3.87 8.03
C ALA A 391 20.60 -4.68 8.31
N ALA A 392 21.59 -4.61 7.42
CA ALA A 392 22.88 -5.31 7.59
C ALA A 392 23.68 -4.75 8.78
N SER A 393 23.57 -3.44 9.04
CA SER A 393 24.19 -2.73 10.15
C SER A 393 23.52 -1.37 10.37
N PRO A 394 23.75 -0.67 11.49
CA PRO A 394 23.30 0.71 11.68
C PRO A 394 23.85 1.69 10.63
N ALA A 395 25.01 1.39 10.05
CA ALA A 395 25.65 2.20 9.01
C ALA A 395 25.13 1.89 7.59
N ALA A 396 24.26 0.88 7.41
CA ALA A 396 23.68 0.57 6.11
C ALA A 396 22.86 1.76 5.58
N SER A 397 22.91 1.98 4.26
CA SER A 397 22.05 2.99 3.62
C SER A 397 20.58 2.64 3.82
N ILE A 398 19.77 3.64 4.20
CA ILE A 398 18.30 3.49 4.34
C ILE A 398 17.67 3.10 3.01
N TRP A 399 18.27 3.50 1.90
CA TRP A 399 17.80 3.21 0.54
C TRP A 399 17.98 1.74 0.12
N SER A 400 18.86 1.00 0.83
CA SER A 400 18.99 -0.44 0.62
C SER A 400 17.87 -1.27 1.27
N LEU A 401 17.03 -0.64 2.09
CA LEU A 401 15.96 -1.30 2.82
C LEU A 401 14.66 -1.34 2.01
N SER A 402 13.84 -2.36 2.28
CA SER A 402 12.45 -2.39 1.79
C SER A 402 11.62 -1.25 2.39
N GLY A 403 10.54 -0.83 1.72
CA GLY A 403 9.65 0.23 2.18
C GLY A 403 9.16 0.05 3.62
N GLY A 404 8.80 -1.17 4.01
CA GLY A 404 8.40 -1.49 5.39
C GLY A 404 9.53 -1.29 6.40
N ASN A 405 10.78 -1.65 6.06
CA ASN A 405 11.92 -1.41 6.94
C ASN A 405 12.33 0.07 6.99
N GLN A 406 12.18 0.82 5.90
CA GLN A 406 12.33 2.28 5.90
C GLN A 406 11.29 2.92 6.84
N GLN A 407 10.03 2.51 6.76
CA GLN A 407 8.97 3.02 7.63
C GLN A 407 9.23 2.71 9.11
N LYS A 408 9.68 1.49 9.41
CA LYS A 408 10.12 1.14 10.77
C LYS A 408 11.25 2.04 11.27
N ALA A 409 12.24 2.39 10.42
CA ALA A 409 13.32 3.29 10.79
C ALA A 409 12.82 4.72 11.06
N VAL A 410 11.85 5.22 10.29
CA VAL A 410 11.21 6.52 10.53
C VAL A 410 10.43 6.53 11.85
N ILE A 411 9.72 5.44 12.18
CA ILE A 411 9.04 5.30 13.48
C ILE A 411 10.07 5.18 14.61
N ALA A 412 11.14 4.39 14.41
CA ALA A 412 12.22 4.21 15.37
C ALA A 412 12.88 5.53 15.78
N ARG A 413 12.99 6.49 14.85
CA ARG A 413 13.44 7.87 15.12
C ARG A 413 12.66 8.48 16.28
N TRP A 414 11.33 8.36 16.26
CA TRP A 414 10.44 8.95 17.26
C TRP A 414 10.25 8.07 18.51
N GLU A 415 10.70 6.83 18.43
CA GLU A 415 10.78 5.91 19.55
C GLU A 415 12.11 6.01 20.34
N ALA A 416 13.10 6.73 19.81
CA ALA A 416 14.42 6.87 20.40
C ALA A 416 14.42 7.75 21.64
N GLU A 417 13.45 8.66 21.75
CA GLU A 417 13.26 9.58 22.88
C GLU A 417 11.79 9.64 23.29
N PRO A 418 11.49 9.93 24.58
CA PRO A 418 10.10 10.09 25.02
C PRO A 418 9.39 11.22 24.27
N SER A 419 8.19 10.94 23.79
CA SER A 419 7.27 11.92 23.21
C SER A 419 5.90 11.87 23.86
N ARG A 420 5.15 12.96 23.81
CA ARG A 420 3.78 13.07 24.36
C ARG A 420 2.73 12.66 23.34
N VAL A 421 2.93 13.06 22.08
CA VAL A 421 2.02 12.77 20.97
C VAL A 421 2.83 12.34 19.76
N LEU A 422 2.46 11.22 19.15
CA LEU A 422 2.98 10.76 17.86
C LEU A 422 1.91 10.91 16.79
N LEU A 423 2.23 11.66 15.74
CA LEU A 423 1.39 11.89 14.58
C LEU A 423 1.92 11.06 13.41
N LEU A 424 1.08 10.23 12.79
CA LEU A 424 1.44 9.37 11.66
C LEU A 424 0.49 9.63 10.50
N ASP A 425 1.03 10.06 9.37
CA ASP A 425 0.27 10.30 8.14
C ASP A 425 0.51 9.16 7.16
N GLU A 426 -0.53 8.40 6.82
CA GLU A 426 -0.52 7.20 5.95
C GLU A 426 0.65 6.23 6.28
N PRO A 427 0.82 5.81 7.56
CA PRO A 427 2.02 5.09 8.00
C PRO A 427 2.20 3.71 7.36
N PHE A 428 1.16 3.15 6.76
CA PHE A 428 1.18 1.80 6.18
C PHE A 428 1.33 1.80 4.67
N GLN A 429 1.40 2.97 4.03
CA GLN A 429 1.54 3.07 2.58
C GLN A 429 2.86 2.44 2.09
N GLY A 430 2.74 1.44 1.20
CA GLY A 430 3.88 0.69 0.68
C GLY A 430 4.60 -0.19 1.72
N VAL A 431 3.90 -0.55 2.79
CA VAL A 431 4.37 -1.43 3.86
C VAL A 431 3.68 -2.79 3.71
N ASP A 432 4.46 -3.87 3.74
CA ASP A 432 3.89 -5.22 3.73
C ASP A 432 3.20 -5.58 5.05
N LEU A 433 2.29 -6.56 5.01
CA LEU A 433 1.47 -6.94 6.15
C LEU A 433 2.31 -7.35 7.38
N GLY A 434 3.46 -7.99 7.18
CA GLY A 434 4.35 -8.38 8.28
C GLY A 434 4.97 -7.18 8.98
N ALA A 435 5.49 -6.21 8.19
CA ALA A 435 6.04 -4.97 8.73
C ALA A 435 4.95 -4.10 9.38
N ARG A 436 3.71 -4.11 8.82
CA ARG A 436 2.55 -3.44 9.38
C ARG A 436 2.21 -3.97 10.78
N GLN A 437 2.16 -5.29 10.96
CA GLN A 437 1.92 -5.92 12.26
C GLN A 437 2.99 -5.54 13.30
N ASP A 438 4.26 -5.48 12.90
CA ASP A 438 5.34 -5.05 13.79
C ASP A 438 5.18 -3.58 14.22
N ILE A 439 4.76 -2.70 13.29
CA ILE A 439 4.48 -1.30 13.58
C ILE A 439 3.29 -1.19 14.55
N ILE A 440 2.18 -1.87 14.28
CA ILE A 440 0.99 -1.87 15.15
C ILE A 440 1.36 -2.34 16.56
N ALA A 441 2.11 -3.42 16.69
CA ALA A 441 2.58 -3.93 17.98
C ALA A 441 3.42 -2.87 18.74
N THR A 442 4.30 -2.15 18.02
CA THR A 442 5.11 -1.09 18.60
C THR A 442 4.27 0.09 19.10
N LEU A 443 3.30 0.55 18.30
CA LEU A 443 2.42 1.66 18.67
C LEU A 443 1.57 1.33 19.89
N ARG A 444 1.03 0.12 19.95
CA ARG A 444 0.23 -0.36 21.07
C ARG A 444 1.02 -0.63 22.36
N ALA A 445 2.32 -0.90 22.26
CA ALA A 445 3.17 -1.10 23.42
C ALA A 445 3.42 0.20 24.21
N SER A 446 3.20 1.37 23.62
CA SER A 446 3.43 2.68 24.25
C SER A 446 2.27 3.04 25.19
N ALA A 447 2.53 3.13 26.50
CA ALA A 447 1.50 3.45 27.50
C ALA A 447 1.41 4.96 27.84
N ASP A 448 2.51 5.69 27.63
CA ASP A 448 2.65 7.07 28.13
C ASP A 448 2.42 8.15 27.07
N ARG A 449 2.16 7.73 25.82
CA ARG A 449 2.04 8.60 24.67
C ARG A 449 0.70 8.41 23.97
N ALA A 450 0.07 9.51 23.54
CA ALA A 450 -1.05 9.46 22.60
C ALA A 450 -0.54 9.27 21.18
N THR A 451 -1.25 8.50 20.36
CA THR A 451 -0.92 8.32 18.93
C THR A 451 -2.12 8.70 18.08
N LEU A 452 -1.91 9.58 17.10
CA LEU A 452 -2.92 9.95 16.11
C LEU A 452 -2.45 9.52 14.72
N ILE A 453 -3.23 8.66 14.08
CA ILE A 453 -2.95 8.12 12.75
C ILE A 453 -3.95 8.69 11.76
N ALA A 454 -3.48 9.23 10.66
CA ALA A 454 -4.30 9.52 9.49
C ALA A 454 -4.14 8.40 8.47
N THR A 455 -5.24 7.80 8.05
CA THR A 455 -5.24 6.81 6.97
C THR A 455 -6.47 6.94 6.09
N SER A 456 -6.30 6.67 4.80
CA SER A 456 -7.39 6.64 3.82
C SER A 456 -8.11 5.29 3.82
N ASP A 457 -7.53 4.26 4.43
CA ASP A 457 -8.06 2.91 4.48
C ASP A 457 -8.81 2.67 5.81
N PRO A 458 -10.15 2.49 5.78
CA PRO A 458 -10.94 2.21 6.98
C PRO A 458 -10.56 0.90 7.68
N GLU A 459 -10.07 -0.11 6.94
CA GLU A 459 -9.63 -1.39 7.50
C GLU A 459 -8.35 -1.20 8.32
N GLU A 460 -7.40 -0.40 7.79
CA GLU A 460 -6.20 -0.01 8.54
C GLU A 460 -6.54 0.73 9.81
N ALA A 461 -7.49 1.68 9.72
CA ALA A 461 -7.96 2.42 10.89
C ALA A 461 -8.53 1.48 11.96
N ALA A 462 -9.39 0.53 11.56
CA ALA A 462 -10.01 -0.42 12.48
C ALA A 462 -9.01 -1.41 13.11
N GLU A 463 -7.98 -1.80 12.35
CA GLU A 463 -6.95 -2.74 12.81
C GLU A 463 -6.04 -2.13 13.88
N VAL A 464 -5.68 -0.85 13.74
CA VAL A 464 -4.65 -0.22 14.59
C VAL A 464 -5.22 0.55 15.77
N ALA A 465 -6.41 1.16 15.62
CA ALA A 465 -6.92 2.16 16.55
C ALA A 465 -7.81 1.58 17.66
N ASP A 466 -7.79 2.25 18.81
CA ASP A 466 -8.76 2.05 19.88
C ASP A 466 -10.07 2.82 19.57
N ARG A 467 -9.96 3.90 18.79
CA ARG A 467 -11.07 4.77 18.38
C ARG A 467 -10.82 5.32 16.99
N VAL A 468 -11.87 5.31 16.16
CA VAL A 468 -11.84 5.85 14.80
C VAL A 468 -12.66 7.12 14.71
N VAL A 469 -12.11 8.13 14.06
CA VAL A 469 -12.72 9.43 13.79
C VAL A 469 -12.83 9.60 12.28
N VAL A 470 -13.99 9.99 11.79
CA VAL A 470 -14.22 10.22 10.37
C VAL A 470 -14.23 11.71 10.07
N LEU A 471 -13.38 12.13 9.13
CA LEU A 471 -13.38 13.48 8.56
C LEU A 471 -14.06 13.46 7.20
N ASP A 472 -14.99 14.41 7.01
CA ASP A 472 -15.60 14.72 5.72
C ASP A 472 -15.72 16.23 5.55
N GLY A 473 -15.41 16.74 4.34
CA GLY A 473 -15.46 18.17 4.06
C GLY A 473 -14.66 19.04 5.04
N HIS A 474 -13.52 18.55 5.55
CA HIS A 474 -12.69 19.18 6.57
C HIS A 474 -13.36 19.35 7.95
N SER A 475 -14.35 18.51 8.23
CA SER A 475 -15.09 18.53 9.49
C SER A 475 -15.18 17.10 10.06
N LEU A 476 -15.22 16.98 11.38
CA LEU A 476 -15.43 15.70 12.04
C LEU A 476 -16.91 15.34 11.97
N VAL A 477 -17.24 14.16 11.43
CA VAL A 477 -18.63 13.72 11.22
C VAL A 477 -19.04 12.54 12.09
N SER A 478 -18.10 11.72 12.56
CA SER A 478 -18.42 10.58 13.43
C SER A 478 -17.27 10.26 14.39
N LEU A 479 -17.63 9.80 15.59
CA LEU A 479 -16.73 9.23 16.59
C LEU A 479 -17.26 7.82 16.88
N ALA A 480 -16.64 6.77 16.35
CA ALA A 480 -17.04 5.39 16.60
C ALA A 480 -15.99 4.64 17.42
N PRO A 481 -16.36 3.99 18.55
CA PRO A 481 -15.49 3.02 19.17
C PRO A 481 -15.33 1.80 18.27
N VAL A 482 -14.12 1.26 18.14
CA VAL A 482 -13.86 0.02 17.43
C VAL A 482 -14.58 -1.12 18.15
N GLY A 483 -15.52 -1.79 17.48
CA GLY A 483 -16.35 -2.87 18.09
C GLY A 483 -17.87 -2.74 17.88
N ALA A 484 -18.39 -1.56 17.50
CA ALA A 484 -19.72 -1.42 16.98
C ALA A 484 -19.65 -1.49 15.46
N SER A 485 -20.18 -2.55 14.85
CA SER A 485 -20.21 -2.86 13.41
C SER A 485 -20.04 -1.65 12.47
N ALA A 486 -18.83 -1.14 12.37
CA ALA A 486 -18.47 0.01 11.54
C ALA A 486 -18.60 -0.28 10.02
N SER A 487 -18.83 -1.54 9.65
CA SER A 487 -18.92 -1.98 8.25
C SER A 487 -20.21 -1.56 7.55
N GLN A 488 -21.24 -1.06 8.23
CA GLN A 488 -22.53 -0.70 7.63
C GLN A 488 -22.81 0.81 7.52
N GLU A 489 -22.14 1.66 8.30
CA GLU A 489 -22.39 3.12 8.25
C GLU A 489 -21.45 3.91 7.36
N ILE A 490 -20.32 3.31 6.93
CA ILE A 490 -19.33 3.98 6.05
C ILE A 490 -19.67 3.79 4.56
N ALA A 491 -20.63 2.92 4.24
CA ALA A 491 -21.06 2.60 2.87
C ALA A 491 -22.38 3.24 2.44
N SER A 492 -22.99 4.10 3.26
CA SER A 492 -24.22 4.82 2.89
C SER A 492 -23.95 6.28 2.47
#